data_1de14cc1018b0d298ec54636d21f44fe
#
_entry.id   1de14cc1018b0d298ec54636d21f44fe
#
_cell.length_a   1.000
_cell.length_b   1.000
_cell.length_c   1.000
_cell.angle_alpha   90.00
_cell.angle_beta   90.00
_cell.angle_gamma   90.00
#
_symmetry.space_group_name_H-M   'P 1'
#
loop_
_entity.id
_entity.type
_entity.pdbx_description
1 polymer ?
#
loop_
_entity_poly.entity_id
_entity_poly.type
_entity_poly.pdbx_seq_one_letter_code
_entity_poly.pdbx_strand_id
1 'polypeptide(L)' 'MELKDFIDKVVEQLEIESAEMLNGDTKFRELEEWSSLSVMELIALYDEELDKQIGDVDIKKCVTIGDLYKLATE' A
#
# COMPACT_ATOMS: atom_id res chain seq x y z
N MET A 1 -4.48 6.97 11.97
CA MET A 1 -5.14 6.31 10.82
C MET A 1 -5.29 4.83 11.10
N GLU A 2 -6.45 4.28 10.84
CA GLU A 2 -6.69 2.86 11.04
C GLU A 2 -6.33 2.07 9.79
N LEU A 3 -6.08 0.77 9.96
CA LEU A 3 -5.73 -0.10 8.85
C LEU A 3 -6.76 -0.05 7.72
N LYS A 4 -8.04 -0.01 8.08
CA LYS A 4 -9.11 0.06 7.10
C LYS A 4 -8.99 1.31 6.24
N ASP A 5 -8.66 2.44 6.85
CA ASP A 5 -8.50 3.70 6.15
C ASP A 5 -7.30 3.63 5.19
N PHE A 6 -6.23 3.01 5.64
CA PHE A 6 -5.05 2.81 4.81
C PHE A 6 -5.37 1.94 3.60
N ILE A 7 -6.10 0.85 3.82
CA ILE A 7 -6.50 -0.05 2.74
C ILE A 7 -7.35 0.70 1.71
N ASP A 8 -8.29 1.52 2.17
CA ASP A 8 -9.13 2.31 1.27
C ASP A 8 -8.28 3.23 0.40
N LYS A 9 -7.25 3.84 0.98
CA LYS A 9 -6.36 4.72 0.22
C LYS A 9 -5.54 3.95 -0.80
N VAL A 10 -5.05 2.78 -0.43
CA VAL A 10 -4.28 1.93 -1.33
C VAL A 10 -5.15 1.45 -2.49
N VAL A 11 -6.36 1.02 -2.18
CA VAL A 11 -7.31 0.56 -3.19
C VAL A 11 -7.59 1.66 -4.21
N GLU A 12 -7.82 2.86 -3.73
CA GLU A 12 -8.10 4.00 -4.60
C GLU A 12 -6.88 4.35 -5.45
N GLN A 13 -5.70 4.36 -4.84
CA GLN A 13 -4.47 4.75 -5.54
C GLN A 13 -4.09 3.72 -6.61
N LEU A 14 -4.24 2.44 -6.31
CA LEU A 14 -3.85 1.37 -7.22
C LEU A 14 -5.01 0.87 -8.09
N GLU A 15 -6.19 1.44 -7.92
CA GLU A 15 -7.39 1.07 -8.68
C GLU A 15 -7.69 -0.42 -8.56
N ILE A 16 -7.65 -0.93 -7.33
CA ILE A 16 -7.91 -2.34 -7.05
C ILE A 16 -9.43 -2.57 -6.97
N GLU A 17 -9.92 -3.58 -7.70
CA GLU A 17 -11.35 -3.86 -7.75
C GLU A 17 -11.87 -4.70 -6.57
N SER A 18 -11.03 -5.56 -6.01
CA SER A 18 -11.45 -6.51 -4.98
C SER A 18 -11.09 -6.03 -3.58
N ALA A 19 -11.42 -4.77 -3.27
CA ALA A 19 -11.04 -4.12 -2.01
C ALA A 19 -11.52 -4.88 -0.77
N GLU A 20 -12.70 -5.44 -0.84
CA GLU A 20 -13.32 -6.11 0.31
C GLU A 20 -12.60 -7.40 0.72
N MET A 21 -11.75 -7.92 -0.15
CA MET A 21 -10.97 -9.12 0.16
C MET A 21 -9.62 -8.80 0.79
N LEU A 22 -9.29 -7.52 0.89
CA LEU A 22 -8.00 -7.11 1.42
C LEU A 22 -8.02 -6.96 2.94
N ASN A 23 -6.92 -7.37 3.56
CA ASN A 23 -6.72 -7.20 5.00
C ASN A 23 -5.22 -7.07 5.26
N GLY A 24 -4.84 -6.97 6.53
CA GLY A 24 -3.44 -6.80 6.90
C GLY A 24 -2.53 -7.94 6.46
N ASP A 25 -3.08 -9.14 6.31
CA ASP A 25 -2.30 -10.32 5.93
C ASP A 25 -2.20 -10.52 4.42
N THR A 26 -2.90 -9.70 3.64
CA THR A 26 -2.89 -9.80 2.18
C THR A 26 -1.50 -9.50 1.64
N LYS A 27 -0.98 -10.39 0.81
CA LYS A 27 0.30 -10.18 0.14
C LYS A 27 0.04 -9.34 -1.10
N PHE A 28 0.36 -8.06 -1.02
CA PHE A 28 -0.02 -7.11 -2.06
C PHE A 28 0.60 -7.41 -3.42
N ARG A 29 1.77 -8.05 -3.46
CA ARG A 29 2.41 -8.37 -4.74
C ARG A 29 1.70 -9.48 -5.50
N GLU A 30 0.81 -10.21 -4.84
CA GLU A 30 0.04 -11.29 -5.49
C GLU A 30 -1.27 -10.78 -6.08
N LEU A 31 -1.58 -9.52 -5.90
CA LEU A 31 -2.78 -8.92 -6.48
C LEU A 31 -2.62 -8.79 -7.99
N GLU A 32 -3.70 -9.06 -8.73
CA GLU A 32 -3.68 -8.97 -10.18
C GLU A 32 -3.36 -7.56 -10.65
N GLU A 33 -3.80 -6.57 -9.89
CA GLU A 33 -3.60 -5.17 -10.23
C GLU A 33 -2.17 -4.69 -9.93
N TRP A 34 -1.38 -5.50 -9.23
CA TRP A 34 -0.01 -5.12 -8.90
C TRP A 34 0.88 -5.12 -10.15
N SER A 35 1.62 -4.04 -10.32
CA SER A 35 2.56 -3.90 -11.44
C SER A 35 3.78 -3.13 -10.95
N SER A 36 4.77 -2.97 -11.82
CA SER A 36 5.95 -2.20 -11.48
C SER A 36 5.62 -0.73 -11.21
N LEU A 37 4.53 -0.23 -11.79
CA LEU A 37 4.07 1.13 -11.53
C LEU A 37 3.47 1.29 -10.16
N SER A 38 2.99 0.20 -9.56
CA SER A 38 2.36 0.24 -8.25
C SER A 38 3.32 0.73 -7.17
N VAL A 39 4.59 0.41 -7.29
CA VAL A 39 5.61 0.88 -6.35
C VAL A 39 5.66 2.40 -6.36
N MET A 40 5.69 2.99 -7.55
CA MET A 40 5.73 4.45 -7.70
C MET A 40 4.45 5.07 -7.18
N GLU A 41 3.31 4.43 -7.42
CA GLU A 41 2.03 4.93 -6.94
C GLU A 41 1.95 4.91 -5.42
N LEU A 42 2.52 3.89 -4.78
CA LEU A 42 2.59 3.84 -3.32
C LEU A 42 3.49 4.92 -2.76
N ILE A 43 4.63 5.16 -3.41
CA ILE A 43 5.54 6.23 -2.98
C ILE A 43 4.81 7.57 -3.03
N ALA A 44 4.06 7.81 -4.11
CA ALA A 44 3.28 9.03 -4.25
C ALA A 44 2.19 9.12 -3.18
N LEU A 45 1.54 8.02 -2.89
CA LEU A 45 0.51 7.96 -1.85
C LEU A 45 1.07 8.38 -0.49
N TYR A 46 2.22 7.82 -0.14
CA TYR A 46 2.85 8.15 1.14
C TYR A 46 3.23 9.63 1.21
N ASP A 47 3.75 10.16 0.11
CA ASP A 47 4.15 11.56 0.05
C ASP A 47 2.94 12.51 0.12
N GLU A 48 1.90 12.23 -0.65
CA GLU A 48 0.74 13.12 -0.78
C GLU A 48 -0.27 13.00 0.35
N GLU A 49 -0.52 11.77 0.79
CA GLU A 49 -1.60 11.50 1.76
C GLU A 49 -1.08 11.35 3.19
N LEU A 50 0.12 10.84 3.34
CA LEU A 50 0.65 10.49 4.66
C LEU A 50 1.82 11.37 5.08
N ASP A 51 2.23 12.27 4.23
CA ASP A 51 3.36 13.19 4.49
C ASP A 51 4.60 12.42 4.91
N LYS A 52 4.87 11.30 4.23
CA LYS A 52 6.04 10.48 4.48
C LYS A 52 6.79 10.23 3.18
N GLN A 53 8.11 10.35 3.25
CA GLN A 53 8.95 10.07 2.10
C GLN A 53 9.58 8.69 2.26
N ILE A 54 9.22 7.79 1.37
CA ILE A 54 9.79 6.43 1.35
C ILE A 54 10.34 6.15 -0.05
N GLY A 55 11.18 5.14 -0.13
CA GLY A 55 11.75 4.70 -1.39
C GLY A 55 11.29 3.30 -1.74
N ASP A 56 11.66 2.83 -2.92
CA ASP A 56 11.30 1.49 -3.36
C ASP A 56 11.92 0.42 -2.46
N VAL A 57 13.07 0.70 -1.85
CA VAL A 57 13.71 -0.23 -0.93
C VAL A 57 12.81 -0.51 0.27
N ASP A 58 12.15 0.52 0.78
CA ASP A 58 11.26 0.37 1.92
C ASP A 58 10.08 -0.54 1.56
N ILE A 59 9.54 -0.38 0.35
CA ILE A 59 8.42 -1.18 -0.12
C ILE A 59 8.87 -2.63 -0.36
N LYS A 60 10.08 -2.82 -0.86
CA LYS A 60 10.63 -4.16 -1.09
C LYS A 60 10.75 -4.99 0.17
N LYS A 61 10.91 -4.34 1.31
CA LYS A 61 10.99 -5.01 2.60
C LYS A 61 9.63 -5.45 3.11
N CYS A 62 8.57 -4.93 2.51
CA CYS A 62 7.21 -5.26 2.91
C CYS A 62 6.70 -6.45 2.12
N VAL A 63 5.92 -7.31 2.76
CA VAL A 63 5.32 -8.49 2.12
C VAL A 63 3.80 -8.34 2.10
N THR A 64 3.22 -7.86 3.18
CA THR A 64 1.77 -7.75 3.34
C THR A 64 1.34 -6.29 3.42
N ILE A 65 0.03 -6.08 3.28
CA ILE A 65 -0.55 -4.75 3.45
C ILE A 65 -0.31 -4.26 4.88
N GLY A 66 -0.32 -5.18 5.86
CA GLY A 66 0.00 -4.83 7.24
C GLY A 66 1.40 -4.24 7.38
N ASP A 67 2.36 -4.80 6.63
CA ASP A 67 3.73 -4.27 6.63
C ASP A 67 3.76 -2.85 6.07
N LEU A 68 3.01 -2.62 5.00
CA LEU A 68 2.90 -1.29 4.41
C LEU A 68 2.26 -0.32 5.40
N TYR A 69 1.26 -0.79 6.12
CA TYR A 69 0.57 0.02 7.13
C TYR A 69 1.52 0.42 8.27
N LYS A 70 2.35 -0.51 8.71
CA LYS A 70 3.34 -0.20 9.75
C LYS A 70 4.31 0.87 9.27
N LEU A 71 4.73 0.76 8.02
CA LEU A 71 5.62 1.75 7.42
C LEU A 71 4.95 3.13 7.41
N ALA A 72 3.65 3.16 7.18
CA ALA A 72 2.89 4.41 7.14
C ALA A 72 2.71 5.04 8.52
N THR A 73 2.64 4.23 9.57
CA THR A 73 2.33 4.70 10.92
C THR A 73 3.56 4.87 11.82
N GLU A 74 4.71 4.43 11.38
CA GLU A 74 5.96 4.56 12.15
C GLU A 74 6.75 5.85 11.82
#